data_0600ccf9c0a73a9743822721f4fd1bf8
#
_entry.id   0600ccf9c0a73a9743822721f4fd1bf8
#
_cell.length_a   1.000
_cell.length_b   1.000
_cell.length_c   1.000
_cell.angle_alpha   90.00
_cell.angle_beta   90.00
_cell.angle_gamma   90.00
#
_symmetry.space_group_name_H-M   'P 1'
#
loop_
_entity.id
_entity.type
_entity.pdbx_description
1 polymer ?
#
loop_
_entity_poly.entity_id
_entity_poly.type
_entity_poly.pdbx_seq_one_letter_code
_entity_poly.pdbx_strand_id
1 'polypeptide(L)'
;GMQDLIAALPDCEFIFASSPVSGGVWYNEPPGGGKDPTYDPNWADVSVNYLNNFIETNGPFDAILGYSQGVPMSLVYLATGSYNFDNVLLFNGYLPTTHMGLISVIDTNTPFAQSALIFIAQNDDYFYQIGLEVKSKFTNYTELISTSAGHALPTQSDSNFQSVVNFLDNLDSSGSDTGDGS
;
A
#
# COMPACT_ATOMS: atom_id res chain seq x y z
N GLY A 1 9.04 7.14 -11.85
CA GLY A 1 8.92 6.27 -10.73
C GLY A 1 8.58 4.83 -11.07
N MET A 2 7.32 4.52 -11.40
CA MET A 2 6.94 3.12 -11.61
C MET A 2 7.70 2.43 -12.77
N GLN A 3 7.91 3.13 -13.88
CA GLN A 3 8.71 2.61 -14.99
C GLN A 3 10.17 2.33 -14.61
N ASP A 4 10.74 3.17 -13.74
CA ASP A 4 12.11 2.97 -13.25
C ASP A 4 12.21 1.71 -12.37
N LEU A 5 11.19 1.46 -11.51
CA LEU A 5 11.13 0.25 -10.69
C LEU A 5 10.99 -1.00 -11.56
N ILE A 6 10.09 -0.98 -12.54
CA ILE A 6 9.90 -2.10 -13.49
C ILE A 6 11.21 -2.40 -14.23
N ALA A 7 11.90 -1.35 -14.70
CA ALA A 7 13.17 -1.52 -15.43
C ALA A 7 14.30 -2.06 -14.54
N ALA A 8 14.30 -1.72 -13.25
CA ALA A 8 15.31 -2.18 -12.29
C ALA A 8 15.06 -3.60 -11.78
N LEU A 9 13.85 -4.14 -11.97
CA LEU A 9 13.38 -5.41 -11.41
C LEU A 9 12.81 -6.32 -12.53
N PRO A 10 13.66 -6.79 -13.46
CA PRO A 10 13.21 -7.56 -14.63
C PRO A 10 12.61 -8.93 -14.25
N ASP A 11 12.90 -9.44 -13.08
CA ASP A 11 12.37 -10.72 -12.57
C ASP A 11 11.08 -10.56 -11.75
N CYS A 12 10.67 -9.32 -11.45
CA CYS A 12 9.40 -9.02 -10.78
C CYS A 12 8.29 -8.75 -11.79
N GLU A 13 7.18 -9.42 -11.64
CA GLU A 13 5.96 -9.13 -12.40
C GLU A 13 5.09 -8.12 -11.64
N PHE A 14 4.76 -7.01 -12.27
CA PHE A 14 3.87 -5.98 -11.72
C PHE A 14 2.50 -6.05 -12.38
N ILE A 15 1.48 -6.40 -11.61
CA ILE A 15 0.10 -6.47 -12.07
C ILE A 15 -0.68 -5.30 -11.48
N PHE A 16 -1.33 -4.50 -12.35
CA PHE A 16 -2.01 -3.27 -11.96
C PHE A 16 -3.52 -3.49 -11.86
N ALA A 17 -4.06 -3.31 -10.67
CA ALA A 17 -5.49 -3.27 -10.46
C ALA A 17 -6.02 -1.85 -10.72
N SER A 18 -7.14 -1.75 -11.45
CA SER A 18 -7.85 -0.49 -11.64
C SER A 18 -9.00 -0.39 -10.66
N SER A 19 -9.19 0.79 -10.07
CA SER A 19 -10.31 1.02 -9.16
C SER A 19 -11.66 0.72 -9.82
N PRO A 20 -12.59 0.05 -9.14
CA PRO A 20 -13.93 -0.21 -9.65
C PRO A 20 -14.87 0.99 -9.46
N VAL A 21 -14.48 2.00 -8.69
CA VAL A 21 -15.29 3.17 -8.36
C VAL A 21 -15.12 4.26 -9.42
N SER A 22 -16.21 4.90 -9.79
CA SER A 22 -16.21 6.00 -10.76
C SER A 22 -15.28 7.14 -10.31
N GLY A 23 -14.55 7.72 -11.27
CA GLY A 23 -13.58 8.78 -11.00
C GLY A 23 -12.17 8.29 -10.68
N GLY A 24 -11.91 6.97 -10.75
CA GLY A 24 -10.58 6.41 -10.54
C GLY A 24 -10.12 6.41 -9.08
N VAL A 25 -11.08 6.49 -8.15
CA VAL A 25 -10.83 6.45 -6.69
C VAL A 25 -11.18 5.06 -6.15
N TRP A 26 -10.52 4.61 -5.10
CA TRP A 26 -10.84 3.34 -4.46
C TRP A 26 -12.13 3.41 -3.64
N TYR A 27 -12.44 4.56 -3.09
CA TYR A 27 -13.69 4.89 -2.41
C TYR A 27 -13.91 6.40 -2.49
N ASN A 28 -15.17 6.81 -2.50
CA ASN A 28 -15.53 8.22 -2.56
C ASN A 28 -15.33 8.91 -1.21
N GLU A 29 -15.04 10.22 -1.25
CA GLU A 29 -15.11 11.05 -0.04
C GLU A 29 -16.57 11.12 0.47
N PRO A 30 -16.76 11.22 1.80
CA PRO A 30 -18.09 11.45 2.34
C PRO A 30 -18.61 12.82 1.87
N PRO A 31 -19.95 13.00 1.72
CA PRO A 31 -20.53 14.22 1.18
C PRO A 31 -20.13 15.52 1.91
N GLY A 32 -19.88 15.42 3.21
CA GLY A 32 -19.39 16.52 4.05
C GLY A 32 -17.88 16.69 4.09
N GLY A 33 -17.13 15.80 3.45
CA GLY A 33 -15.68 15.75 3.52
C GLY A 33 -15.18 15.63 4.97
N GLY A 34 -14.09 16.34 5.29
CA GLY A 34 -13.51 16.32 6.65
C GLY A 34 -14.37 16.97 7.73
N LYS A 35 -15.42 17.74 7.35
CA LYS A 35 -16.35 18.37 8.30
C LYS A 35 -17.47 17.44 8.77
N ASP A 36 -17.75 16.42 7.97
CA ASP A 36 -18.80 15.43 8.27
C ASP A 36 -18.28 14.04 7.86
N PRO A 37 -17.39 13.44 8.66
CA PRO A 37 -16.77 12.17 8.34
C PRO A 37 -17.80 11.04 8.37
N THR A 38 -17.58 10.01 7.54
CA THR A 38 -18.40 8.80 7.60
C THR A 38 -17.91 7.84 8.69
N TYR A 39 -18.84 7.18 9.35
CA TYR A 39 -18.58 6.13 10.35
C TYR A 39 -18.94 4.73 9.82
N ASP A 40 -19.26 4.61 8.54
CA ASP A 40 -19.58 3.33 7.93
C ASP A 40 -18.30 2.48 7.77
N PRO A 41 -18.22 1.32 8.46
CA PRO A 41 -17.06 0.43 8.34
C PRO A 41 -16.98 -0.29 7.00
N ASN A 42 -18.09 -0.31 6.23
CA ASN A 42 -18.21 -0.99 4.94
C ASN A 42 -18.05 -0.02 3.74
N TRP A 43 -17.61 1.20 3.98
CA TRP A 43 -17.53 2.25 2.96
C TRP A 43 -16.68 1.86 1.73
N ALA A 44 -15.69 0.99 1.90
CA ALA A 44 -14.81 0.52 0.84
C ALA A 44 -15.14 -0.89 0.32
N ASP A 45 -16.26 -1.51 0.70
CA ASP A 45 -16.60 -2.90 0.38
C ASP A 45 -16.61 -3.20 -1.13
N VAL A 46 -17.05 -2.25 -1.95
CA VAL A 46 -17.01 -2.41 -3.41
C VAL A 46 -15.59 -2.69 -3.89
N SER A 47 -14.61 -1.96 -3.38
CA SER A 47 -13.20 -2.14 -3.74
C SER A 47 -12.58 -3.37 -3.08
N VAL A 48 -12.95 -3.71 -1.85
CA VAL A 48 -12.50 -4.96 -1.20
C VAL A 48 -12.97 -6.18 -2.01
N ASN A 49 -14.25 -6.23 -2.36
CA ASN A 49 -14.81 -7.34 -3.15
C ASN A 49 -14.20 -7.42 -4.56
N TYR A 50 -13.97 -6.27 -5.19
CA TYR A 50 -13.28 -6.22 -6.48
C TYR A 50 -11.85 -6.78 -6.36
N LEU A 51 -11.08 -6.37 -5.36
CA LEU A 51 -9.71 -6.85 -5.13
C LEU A 51 -9.68 -8.34 -4.78
N ASN A 52 -10.65 -8.87 -4.03
CA ASN A 52 -10.77 -10.30 -3.79
C ASN A 52 -10.87 -11.07 -5.11
N ASN A 53 -11.77 -10.67 -6.00
CA ASN A 53 -11.95 -11.30 -7.30
C ASN A 53 -10.71 -11.12 -8.21
N PHE A 54 -10.09 -9.94 -8.15
CA PHE A 54 -8.87 -9.64 -8.91
C PHE A 54 -7.71 -10.55 -8.49
N ILE A 55 -7.51 -10.74 -7.19
CA ILE A 55 -6.45 -11.59 -6.65
C ILE A 55 -6.75 -13.07 -6.93
N GLU A 56 -8.00 -13.49 -6.79
CA GLU A 56 -8.40 -14.86 -7.13
C GLU A 56 -8.08 -15.21 -8.59
N THR A 57 -8.28 -14.24 -9.50
CA THR A 57 -8.08 -14.45 -10.94
C THR A 57 -6.62 -14.36 -11.37
N ASN A 58 -5.85 -13.45 -10.77
CA ASN A 58 -4.51 -13.06 -11.24
C ASN A 58 -3.38 -13.46 -10.28
N GLY A 59 -3.70 -13.82 -9.04
CA GLY A 59 -2.73 -14.19 -8.02
C GLY A 59 -2.28 -15.66 -8.09
N PRO A 60 -1.52 -16.13 -7.11
CA PRO A 60 -1.14 -15.40 -5.88
C PRO A 60 -0.13 -14.27 -6.12
N PHE A 61 -0.02 -13.35 -5.15
CA PHE A 61 0.94 -12.26 -5.17
C PHE A 61 1.78 -12.25 -3.89
N ASP A 62 3.08 -11.92 -4.01
CA ASP A 62 4.02 -11.85 -2.90
C ASP A 62 3.88 -10.54 -2.10
N ALA A 63 3.41 -9.48 -2.74
CA ALA A 63 3.27 -8.16 -2.14
C ALA A 63 2.08 -7.37 -2.69
N ILE A 64 1.57 -6.46 -1.87
CA ILE A 64 0.66 -5.41 -2.29
C ILE A 64 1.37 -4.07 -2.28
N LEU A 65 1.17 -3.27 -3.35
CA LEU A 65 1.71 -1.92 -3.47
C LEU A 65 0.57 -0.91 -3.52
N GLY A 66 0.57 0.05 -2.60
CA GLY A 66 -0.35 1.18 -2.58
C GLY A 66 0.36 2.51 -2.83
N TYR A 67 -0.26 3.39 -3.60
CA TYR A 67 0.19 4.76 -3.84
C TYR A 67 -0.95 5.74 -3.57
N SER A 68 -0.66 6.84 -2.86
CA SER A 68 -1.65 7.87 -2.53
C SER A 68 -2.88 7.25 -1.85
N GLN A 69 -4.10 7.37 -2.39
CA GLN A 69 -5.30 6.70 -1.86
C GLN A 69 -5.20 5.16 -1.89
N GLY A 70 -4.31 4.60 -2.71
CA GLY A 70 -4.02 3.16 -2.67
C GLY A 70 -3.42 2.70 -1.34
N VAL A 71 -2.78 3.60 -0.57
CA VAL A 71 -2.24 3.27 0.76
C VAL A 71 -3.36 2.96 1.77
N PRO A 72 -4.31 3.88 2.07
CA PRO A 72 -5.41 3.53 2.95
C PRO A 72 -6.25 2.37 2.42
N MET A 73 -6.42 2.22 1.09
CA MET A 73 -7.11 1.05 0.53
C MET A 73 -6.36 -0.24 0.81
N SER A 74 -5.02 -0.25 0.71
CA SER A 74 -4.21 -1.41 1.08
C SER A 74 -4.37 -1.77 2.55
N LEU A 75 -4.39 -0.79 3.46
CA LEU A 75 -4.61 -1.04 4.89
C LEU A 75 -6.00 -1.63 5.16
N VAL A 76 -7.04 -1.12 4.51
CA VAL A 76 -8.39 -1.69 4.61
C VAL A 76 -8.39 -3.12 4.08
N TYR A 77 -7.71 -3.38 2.95
CA TYR A 77 -7.64 -4.72 2.39
C TYR A 77 -6.88 -5.70 3.31
N LEU A 78 -5.77 -5.29 3.92
CA LEU A 78 -5.08 -6.11 4.92
C LEU A 78 -5.97 -6.46 6.12
N ALA A 79 -6.88 -5.56 6.49
CA ALA A 79 -7.79 -5.75 7.61
C ALA A 79 -9.01 -6.64 7.26
N THR A 80 -9.51 -6.60 6.02
CA THR A 80 -10.82 -7.18 5.67
C THR A 80 -10.83 -8.07 4.43
N GLY A 81 -9.77 -8.05 3.61
CA GLY A 81 -9.66 -8.85 2.39
C GLY A 81 -9.58 -10.34 2.67
N SER A 82 -9.93 -11.14 1.68
CA SER A 82 -9.94 -12.61 1.76
C SER A 82 -8.57 -13.24 1.55
N TYR A 83 -7.61 -12.49 1.02
CA TYR A 83 -6.27 -12.97 0.71
C TYR A 83 -5.22 -12.24 1.54
N ASN A 84 -4.19 -12.96 1.95
CA ASN A 84 -3.09 -12.42 2.74
C ASN A 84 -1.89 -12.08 1.85
N PHE A 85 -1.13 -11.08 2.28
CA PHE A 85 0.16 -10.72 1.73
C PHE A 85 1.22 -10.81 2.83
N ASP A 86 2.43 -11.20 2.49
CA ASP A 86 3.55 -11.20 3.44
C ASP A 86 4.24 -9.85 3.45
N ASN A 87 4.18 -9.12 2.35
CA ASN A 87 4.89 -7.87 2.14
C ASN A 87 3.97 -6.76 1.63
N VAL A 88 4.26 -5.54 2.04
CA VAL A 88 3.45 -4.34 1.73
C VAL A 88 4.38 -3.18 1.38
N LEU A 89 4.12 -2.51 0.26
CA LEU A 89 4.84 -1.29 -0.12
C LEU A 89 3.85 -0.13 -0.22
N LEU A 90 4.10 0.92 0.54
CA LEU A 90 3.19 2.04 0.70
C LEU A 90 3.90 3.35 0.35
N PHE A 91 3.43 4.02 -0.71
CA PHE A 91 4.07 5.22 -1.25
C PHE A 91 3.19 6.45 -1.10
N ASN A 92 3.70 7.48 -0.42
CA ASN A 92 3.09 8.82 -0.28
C ASN A 92 1.60 8.78 0.06
N GLY A 93 1.24 7.93 1.02
CA GLY A 93 -0.15 7.76 1.44
C GLY A 93 -0.44 8.34 2.80
N TYR A 94 -1.60 7.98 3.34
CA TYR A 94 -2.15 8.54 4.56
C TYR A 94 -3.12 7.56 5.22
N LEU A 95 -3.59 7.88 6.42
CA LEU A 95 -4.71 7.19 7.06
C LEU A 95 -6.03 7.82 6.60
N PRO A 96 -7.12 7.07 6.44
CA PRO A 96 -8.40 7.57 5.91
C PRO A 96 -9.17 8.40 6.94
N THR A 97 -8.66 9.58 7.29
CA THR A 97 -9.16 10.41 8.41
C THR A 97 -10.57 10.99 8.21
N THR A 98 -11.07 11.03 6.98
CA THR A 98 -12.47 11.37 6.66
C THR A 98 -13.42 10.17 6.73
N HIS A 99 -12.88 8.97 6.97
CA HIS A 99 -13.59 7.69 7.01
C HIS A 99 -13.31 6.98 8.34
N MET A 100 -13.94 7.47 9.39
CA MET A 100 -13.74 6.97 10.76
C MET A 100 -14.12 5.49 10.92
N GLY A 101 -15.08 5.01 10.13
CA GLY A 101 -15.44 3.59 10.07
C GLY A 101 -14.30 2.74 9.52
N LEU A 102 -13.60 3.20 8.47
CA LEU A 102 -12.44 2.51 7.91
C LEU A 102 -11.24 2.55 8.87
N ILE A 103 -11.00 3.68 9.55
CA ILE A 103 -9.97 3.75 10.61
C ILE A 103 -10.25 2.72 11.71
N SER A 104 -11.49 2.62 12.17
CA SER A 104 -11.87 1.65 13.20
C SER A 104 -11.61 0.20 12.75
N VAL A 105 -11.91 -0.12 11.49
CA VAL A 105 -11.62 -1.44 10.90
C VAL A 105 -10.11 -1.71 10.87
N ILE A 106 -9.31 -0.74 10.42
CA ILE A 106 -7.85 -0.85 10.42
C ILE A 106 -7.34 -1.06 11.85
N ASP A 107 -7.73 -0.21 12.80
CA ASP A 107 -7.26 -0.22 14.18
C ASP A 107 -7.59 -1.51 14.93
N THR A 108 -8.74 -2.10 14.64
CA THR A 108 -9.15 -3.39 15.22
C THR A 108 -8.23 -4.54 14.78
N ASN A 109 -7.59 -4.42 13.62
CA ASN A 109 -6.72 -5.45 13.03
C ASN A 109 -5.22 -5.11 13.13
N THR A 110 -4.86 -3.96 13.70
CA THR A 110 -3.46 -3.57 13.92
C THR A 110 -2.94 -4.02 15.28
N PRO A 111 -1.62 -4.18 15.44
CA PRO A 111 -0.59 -3.96 14.42
C PRO A 111 -0.53 -5.09 13.40
N PHE A 112 -0.35 -4.74 12.14
CA PHE A 112 -0.12 -5.71 11.07
C PHE A 112 1.27 -6.35 11.18
N ALA A 113 1.35 -7.65 10.92
CA ALA A 113 2.58 -8.44 11.02
C ALA A 113 3.39 -8.45 9.70
N GLN A 114 2.82 -7.97 8.61
CA GLN A 114 3.47 -7.92 7.30
C GLN A 114 4.77 -7.12 7.37
N SER A 115 5.75 -7.50 6.55
CA SER A 115 6.94 -6.69 6.31
C SER A 115 6.56 -5.50 5.45
N ALA A 116 6.65 -4.27 5.99
CA ALA A 116 6.22 -3.07 5.30
C ALA A 116 7.39 -2.18 4.89
N LEU A 117 7.37 -1.69 3.64
CA LEU A 117 8.18 -0.57 3.20
C LEU A 117 7.26 0.64 3.06
N ILE A 118 7.58 1.72 3.78
CA ILE A 118 6.82 2.96 3.77
C ILE A 118 7.70 4.07 3.24
N PHE A 119 7.34 4.58 2.07
CA PHE A 119 8.06 5.65 1.38
C PHE A 119 7.23 6.94 1.45
N ILE A 120 7.84 8.00 1.97
CA ILE A 120 7.21 9.32 2.13
C ILE A 120 8.15 10.38 1.59
N ALA A 121 7.63 11.31 0.79
CA ALA A 121 8.41 12.44 0.29
C ALA A 121 8.22 13.67 1.19
N GLN A 122 9.33 14.18 1.73
CA GLN A 122 9.35 15.36 2.60
C GLN A 122 8.92 16.64 1.85
N ASN A 123 9.18 16.69 0.55
CA ASN A 123 8.79 17.79 -0.32
C ASN A 123 7.36 17.66 -0.91
N ASP A 124 6.57 16.73 -0.39
CA ASP A 124 5.14 16.62 -0.62
C ASP A 124 4.40 17.22 0.58
N ASP A 125 4.37 18.55 0.66
CA ASP A 125 4.05 19.33 1.86
C ASP A 125 2.82 18.84 2.63
N TYR A 126 1.71 18.60 1.94
CA TYR A 126 0.47 18.16 2.58
C TYR A 126 0.53 16.69 2.99
N PHE A 127 0.93 15.81 2.08
CA PHE A 127 0.92 14.37 2.32
C PHE A 127 2.04 13.90 3.25
N TYR A 128 3.15 14.63 3.33
CA TYR A 128 4.22 14.30 4.26
C TYR A 128 3.73 14.23 5.70
N GLN A 129 3.03 15.26 6.16
CA GLN A 129 2.57 15.35 7.55
C GLN A 129 1.56 14.26 7.91
N ILE A 130 0.59 14.01 7.03
CA ILE A 130 -0.46 13.02 7.29
C ILE A 130 -0.01 11.58 7.01
N GLY A 131 1.10 11.40 6.28
CA GLY A 131 1.68 10.09 5.96
C GLY A 131 2.53 9.50 7.09
N LEU A 132 3.06 10.32 7.99
CA LEU A 132 3.95 9.88 9.07
C LEU A 132 3.30 8.86 10.02
N GLU A 133 1.98 8.88 10.15
CA GLU A 133 1.23 7.99 11.04
C GLU A 133 1.05 6.57 10.48
N VAL A 134 1.25 6.36 9.18
CA VAL A 134 1.02 5.06 8.51
C VAL A 134 1.88 3.96 9.15
N LYS A 135 3.12 4.25 9.49
CA LYS A 135 4.05 3.29 10.11
C LYS A 135 3.55 2.71 11.43
N SER A 136 2.73 3.47 12.17
CA SER A 136 2.18 3.02 13.46
C SER A 136 1.27 1.78 13.33
N LYS A 137 0.85 1.44 12.12
CA LYS A 137 -0.02 0.29 11.84
C LYS A 137 0.75 -1.03 11.68
N PHE A 138 2.09 -1.02 11.70
CA PHE A 138 2.93 -2.19 11.47
C PHE A 138 3.90 -2.46 12.62
N THR A 139 4.15 -3.73 12.91
CA THR A 139 5.21 -4.15 13.85
C THR A 139 6.59 -4.18 13.19
N ASN A 140 6.64 -4.51 11.90
CA ASN A 140 7.88 -4.63 11.13
C ASN A 140 7.81 -3.71 9.90
N TYR A 141 8.55 -2.61 9.93
CA TYR A 141 8.57 -1.66 8.82
C TYR A 141 9.95 -1.06 8.57
N THR A 142 10.17 -0.68 7.32
CA THR A 142 11.27 0.19 6.88
C THR A 142 10.66 1.51 6.39
N GLU A 143 11.02 2.62 7.02
CA GLU A 143 10.60 3.96 6.60
C GLU A 143 11.69 4.59 5.74
N LEU A 144 11.34 5.04 4.55
CA LEU A 144 12.22 5.77 3.63
C LEU A 144 11.65 7.18 3.41
N ILE A 145 12.45 8.19 3.74
CA ILE A 145 12.06 9.60 3.56
C ILE A 145 12.85 10.18 2.40
N SER A 146 12.14 10.52 1.33
CA SER A 146 12.72 11.21 0.18
C SER A 146 12.67 12.72 0.36
N THR A 147 13.70 13.41 -0.10
CA THR A 147 13.75 14.89 -0.13
C THR A 147 13.39 15.46 -1.50
N SER A 148 13.18 14.60 -2.51
CA SER A 148 13.09 15.02 -3.92
C SER A 148 11.92 14.46 -4.70
N ALA A 149 11.29 13.37 -4.24
CA ALA A 149 10.29 12.64 -5.03
C ALA A 149 8.98 13.39 -5.25
N GLY A 150 8.59 14.29 -4.34
CA GLY A 150 7.26 14.90 -4.36
C GLY A 150 6.15 13.85 -4.21
N HIS A 151 4.94 14.15 -4.68
CA HIS A 151 3.83 13.18 -4.67
C HIS A 151 3.99 12.17 -5.81
N ALA A 152 5.07 11.38 -5.78
CA ALA A 152 5.38 10.37 -6.79
C ALA A 152 6.17 9.20 -6.20
N LEU A 153 6.26 8.09 -6.94
CA LEU A 153 7.19 7.02 -6.61
C LEU A 153 8.63 7.46 -6.90
N PRO A 154 9.65 6.91 -6.21
CA PRO A 154 11.04 7.26 -6.45
C PRO A 154 11.46 6.95 -7.88
N THR A 155 12.25 7.83 -8.46
CA THR A 155 12.98 7.60 -9.71
C THR A 155 14.41 7.13 -9.42
N GLN A 156 15.14 6.70 -10.42
CA GLN A 156 16.55 6.29 -10.27
C GLN A 156 17.45 7.37 -9.64
N SER A 157 17.05 8.63 -9.73
CA SER A 157 17.79 9.75 -9.13
C SER A 157 17.48 9.96 -7.64
N ASP A 158 16.45 9.32 -7.09
CA ASP A 158 16.13 9.40 -5.67
C ASP A 158 17.13 8.56 -4.85
N SER A 159 17.62 9.12 -3.75
CA SER A 159 18.58 8.45 -2.87
C SER A 159 18.05 7.15 -2.24
N ASN A 160 16.73 7.01 -2.14
CA ASN A 160 16.06 5.82 -1.59
C ASN A 160 15.68 4.78 -2.65
N PHE A 161 15.89 5.07 -3.95
CA PHE A 161 15.48 4.18 -5.04
C PHE A 161 16.05 2.77 -4.87
N GLN A 162 17.36 2.67 -4.60
CA GLN A 162 18.02 1.36 -4.43
C GLN A 162 17.48 0.59 -3.21
N SER A 163 17.07 1.27 -2.16
CA SER A 163 16.46 0.62 -0.99
C SER A 163 15.10 0.01 -1.31
N VAL A 164 14.31 0.66 -2.17
CA VAL A 164 13.05 0.11 -2.68
C VAL A 164 13.31 -1.11 -3.57
N VAL A 165 14.27 -1.01 -4.48
CA VAL A 165 14.69 -2.14 -5.34
C VAL A 165 15.14 -3.32 -4.48
N ASN A 166 15.99 -3.11 -3.50
CA ASN A 166 16.50 -4.16 -2.62
C ASN A 166 15.37 -4.83 -1.80
N PHE A 167 14.37 -4.07 -1.37
CA PHE A 167 13.23 -4.63 -0.66
C PHE A 167 12.44 -5.59 -1.56
N LEU A 168 12.21 -5.24 -2.82
CA LEU A 168 11.50 -6.07 -3.79
C LEU A 168 12.34 -7.28 -4.25
N ASP A 169 13.64 -7.11 -4.47
CA ASP A 169 14.55 -8.23 -4.82
C ASP A 169 14.58 -9.30 -3.71
N ASN A 170 14.45 -8.91 -2.45
CA ASN A 170 14.46 -9.85 -1.33
C ASN A 170 13.16 -10.66 -1.20
N LEU A 171 12.08 -10.29 -1.89
CA LEU A 171 10.86 -11.09 -1.93
C LEU A 171 11.09 -12.42 -2.66
N ASP A 172 11.86 -12.40 -3.75
CA ASP A 172 12.16 -13.59 -4.57
C ASP A 172 13.06 -14.59 -3.83
N SER A 173 13.95 -14.10 -2.92
CA SER A 173 14.88 -14.96 -2.20
C SER A 173 14.24 -15.74 -1.04
N SER A 174 13.07 -15.34 -0.55
CA SER A 174 12.36 -16.02 0.54
C SER A 174 11.46 -17.17 0.07
N GLY A 175 11.17 -17.27 -1.25
CA GLY A 175 10.34 -18.31 -1.87
C GLY A 175 11.07 -19.58 -2.32
N SER A 176 12.41 -19.61 -2.28
CA SER A 176 13.22 -20.71 -2.84
C SER A 176 13.73 -21.76 -1.83
N ASP A 177 13.32 -21.68 -0.55
CA ASP A 177 13.72 -22.66 0.47
C ASP A 177 12.59 -23.66 0.79
N THR A 178 12.01 -24.29 -0.24
CA THR A 178 11.31 -25.56 -0.06
C THR A 178 12.34 -26.66 -0.21
N GLY A 179 12.91 -27.05 0.93
CA GLY A 179 13.92 -28.06 1.05
C GLY A 179 13.59 -29.33 0.29
N ASP A 180 14.48 -29.67 -0.60
CA ASP A 180 14.73 -31.05 -0.99
C ASP A 180 15.43 -31.70 0.21
N GLY A 181 14.64 -32.40 1.01
CA GLY A 181 15.07 -33.20 2.16
C GLY A 181 14.71 -34.65 1.88
N SER A 182 15.64 -35.36 1.26
CA SER A 182 15.66 -36.81 1.17
C SER A 182 15.67 -37.48 2.52
#